data_86b4c44355c81af0a2ea193032dbf5d8
#
_entry.id   86b4c44355c81af0a2ea193032dbf5d8
#
_cell.length_a   1.000
_cell.length_b   1.000
_cell.length_c   1.000
_cell.angle_alpha   90.00
_cell.angle_beta   90.00
_cell.angle_gamma   90.00
#
_symmetry.space_group_name_H-M   'P 1'
#
loop_
_entity.id
_entity.type
_entity.pdbx_description
1 polymer ?
#
loop_
_entity_poly.entity_id
_entity_poly.type
_entity_poly.pdbx_seq_one_letter_code
_entity_poly.pdbx_strand_id
1 'polypeptide(L)'
;LMMPDRNVSYVKPGDVHTVGDFRVEFVNCDHGKGAPDAVGVVIEVDGRRMYFAGDTCLRLDWVEELKGKGRFDIMAAPINGKYGNLNERECSLLCRELTPGMIIPCHYGMFASHGGNPGIFLDAIKELCPGQEYMLMCMGEQLTFEG
;
A
#
# COMPACT_ATOMS: atom_id res chain seq x y z
N LEU A 1 -12.51 -5.24 -23.68
CA LEU A 1 -12.56 -6.69 -23.92
C LEU A 1 -13.39 -7.29 -22.79
N MET A 2 -14.67 -7.57 -23.04
CA MET A 2 -15.45 -8.41 -22.13
C MET A 2 -14.85 -9.81 -22.18
N MET A 3 -14.39 -10.32 -21.04
CA MET A 3 -14.01 -11.72 -20.90
C MET A 3 -15.27 -12.46 -20.44
N PRO A 4 -15.93 -13.23 -21.28
CA PRO A 4 -17.03 -14.09 -20.86
C PRO A 4 -16.44 -15.18 -19.95
N ASP A 5 -17.18 -15.58 -18.94
CA ASP A 5 -16.89 -16.69 -18.03
C ASP A 5 -15.86 -16.45 -16.89
N ARG A 6 -15.64 -15.22 -16.47
CA ARG A 6 -14.95 -14.97 -15.20
C ARG A 6 -15.93 -14.44 -14.16
N ASN A 7 -15.86 -15.00 -12.95
CA ASN A 7 -16.52 -14.41 -11.79
C ASN A 7 -15.81 -13.08 -11.48
N VAL A 8 -16.45 -11.97 -11.82
CA VAL A 8 -15.96 -10.62 -11.56
C VAL A 8 -16.89 -9.99 -10.54
N SER A 9 -16.33 -9.52 -9.45
CA SER A 9 -17.03 -8.72 -8.46
C SER A 9 -16.52 -7.29 -8.51
N TYR A 10 -17.41 -6.33 -8.59
CA TYR A 10 -17.08 -4.92 -8.39
C TYR A 10 -17.06 -4.64 -6.90
N VAL A 11 -16.02 -3.94 -6.46
CA VAL A 11 -15.80 -3.63 -5.05
C VAL A 11 -15.71 -2.13 -4.83
N LYS A 12 -15.98 -1.71 -3.61
CA LYS A 12 -15.84 -0.33 -3.15
C LYS A 12 -15.28 -0.31 -1.72
N PRO A 13 -14.78 0.82 -1.24
CA PRO A 13 -14.35 0.95 0.14
C PRO A 13 -15.41 0.48 1.14
N GLY A 14 -15.00 -0.31 2.11
CA GLY A 14 -15.87 -0.95 3.11
C GLY A 14 -16.34 -2.36 2.75
N ASP A 15 -16.21 -2.80 1.51
CA ASP A 15 -16.52 -4.18 1.14
C ASP A 15 -15.50 -5.15 1.73
N VAL A 16 -15.99 -6.34 2.10
CA VAL A 16 -15.17 -7.42 2.66
C VAL A 16 -15.48 -8.72 1.94
N HIS A 17 -14.45 -9.39 1.47
CA HIS A 17 -14.55 -10.69 0.81
C HIS A 17 -13.66 -11.72 1.53
N THR A 18 -14.09 -12.97 1.52
CA THR A 18 -13.27 -14.10 1.99
C THR A 18 -12.98 -15.01 0.82
N VAL A 19 -11.70 -15.32 0.61
CA VAL A 19 -11.22 -16.19 -0.45
C VAL A 19 -10.27 -17.23 0.18
N GLY A 20 -10.76 -18.45 0.39
CA GLY A 20 -10.04 -19.43 1.19
C GLY A 20 -9.83 -18.91 2.62
N ASP A 21 -8.60 -18.92 3.09
CA ASP A 21 -8.21 -18.45 4.42
C ASP A 21 -7.95 -16.92 4.46
N PHE A 22 -8.02 -16.25 3.31
CA PHE A 22 -7.79 -14.81 3.21
C PHE A 22 -9.07 -14.03 3.47
N ARG A 23 -9.03 -13.11 4.42
CA ARG A 23 -10.00 -12.02 4.55
C ARG A 23 -9.44 -10.80 3.83
N VAL A 24 -10.18 -10.28 2.86
CA VAL A 24 -9.78 -9.14 2.03
C VAL A 24 -10.78 -8.02 2.26
N GLU A 25 -10.33 -6.90 2.78
CA GLU A 25 -11.12 -5.70 3.00
C GLU A 25 -10.62 -4.59 2.07
N PHE A 26 -11.56 -3.92 1.39
CA PHE A 26 -11.26 -2.82 0.49
C PHE A 26 -11.40 -1.50 1.26
N VAL A 27 -10.37 -0.66 1.15
CA VAL A 27 -10.29 0.62 1.88
C VAL A 27 -10.17 1.79 0.91
N ASN A 28 -10.37 2.99 1.42
CA ASN A 28 -10.25 4.21 0.62
C ASN A 28 -8.86 4.33 -0.03
N CYS A 29 -8.86 4.74 -1.30
CA CYS A 29 -7.68 5.05 -2.11
C CYS A 29 -8.02 6.25 -2.98
N ASP A 30 -7.13 7.23 -3.09
CA ASP A 30 -7.34 8.44 -3.88
C ASP A 30 -6.31 8.54 -5.00
N HIS A 31 -6.68 8.06 -6.16
CA HIS A 31 -5.88 8.18 -7.38
C HIS A 31 -6.41 9.28 -8.32
N GLY A 32 -7.13 10.24 -7.75
CA GLY A 32 -7.66 11.39 -8.44
C GLY A 32 -8.81 11.09 -9.40
N LYS A 33 -9.18 12.09 -10.18
CA LYS A 33 -10.36 12.03 -11.06
C LYS A 33 -10.27 10.98 -12.18
N GLY A 34 -9.06 10.54 -12.50
CA GLY A 34 -8.82 9.53 -13.54
C GLY A 34 -9.17 8.10 -13.11
N ALA A 35 -9.22 7.85 -11.81
CA ALA A 35 -9.55 6.54 -11.22
C ALA A 35 -10.41 6.71 -9.95
N PRO A 36 -11.65 7.21 -10.09
CA PRO A 36 -12.51 7.49 -8.94
C PRO A 36 -12.92 6.25 -8.15
N ASP A 37 -12.78 5.07 -8.76
CA ASP A 37 -13.11 3.77 -8.15
C ASP A 37 -11.88 3.04 -7.60
N ALA A 38 -10.75 3.74 -7.45
CA ALA A 38 -9.53 3.15 -6.87
C ALA A 38 -9.77 2.70 -5.43
N VAL A 39 -9.18 1.55 -5.07
CA VAL A 39 -9.25 1.00 -3.71
C VAL A 39 -7.86 0.58 -3.24
N GLY A 40 -7.60 0.78 -1.97
CA GLY A 40 -6.55 0.07 -1.25
C GLY A 40 -7.09 -1.25 -0.73
N VAL A 41 -6.20 -2.13 -0.28
CA VAL A 41 -6.58 -3.48 0.17
C VAL A 41 -5.91 -3.81 1.49
N VAL A 42 -6.69 -4.29 2.45
CA VAL A 42 -6.18 -4.91 3.67
C VAL A 42 -6.44 -6.41 3.58
N ILE A 43 -5.39 -7.19 3.70
CA ILE A 43 -5.45 -8.66 3.67
C ILE A 43 -5.09 -9.19 5.05
N GLU A 44 -5.93 -10.09 5.56
CA GLU A 44 -5.68 -10.85 6.78
C GLU A 44 -5.61 -12.34 6.45
N VAL A 45 -4.55 -12.98 6.93
CA VAL A 45 -4.36 -14.44 6.84
C VAL A 45 -3.42 -14.87 7.97
N ASP A 46 -3.69 -16.00 8.61
CA ASP A 46 -2.88 -16.59 9.69
C ASP A 46 -2.52 -15.60 10.82
N GLY A 47 -3.47 -14.71 11.16
CA GLY A 47 -3.28 -13.68 12.18
C GLY A 47 -2.38 -12.51 11.76
N ARG A 48 -1.89 -12.50 10.53
CA ARG A 48 -1.11 -11.41 9.93
C ARG A 48 -2.01 -10.46 9.17
N ARG A 49 -1.66 -9.19 9.20
CA ARG A 49 -2.41 -8.13 8.49
C ARG A 49 -1.48 -7.33 7.61
N MET A 50 -1.84 -7.24 6.32
CA MET A 50 -1.07 -6.53 5.31
C MET A 50 -1.94 -5.44 4.68
N TYR A 51 -1.38 -4.23 4.54
CA TYR A 51 -2.02 -3.12 3.86
C TYR A 51 -1.30 -2.82 2.54
N PHE A 52 -2.03 -2.87 1.46
CA PHE A 52 -1.60 -2.45 0.13
C PHE A 52 -2.32 -1.16 -0.22
N ALA A 53 -1.59 -0.05 -0.26
CA ALA A 53 -2.18 1.28 -0.43
C ALA A 53 -2.83 1.47 -1.81
N GLY A 54 -2.37 0.74 -2.83
CA GLY A 54 -2.70 1.02 -4.21
C GLY A 54 -2.03 2.30 -4.69
N ASP A 55 -2.43 2.77 -5.85
CA ASP A 55 -2.00 4.06 -6.40
C ASP A 55 -2.81 5.18 -5.75
N THR A 56 -2.22 5.88 -4.79
CA THR A 56 -2.92 6.86 -3.95
C THR A 56 -2.07 8.08 -3.63
N CYS A 57 -2.69 9.23 -3.48
CA CYS A 57 -2.09 10.40 -2.85
C CYS A 57 -2.14 10.30 -1.31
N LEU A 58 -1.43 11.19 -0.62
CA LEU A 58 -1.46 11.26 0.83
C LEU A 58 -2.81 11.80 1.32
N ARG A 59 -3.54 10.99 2.08
CA ARG A 59 -4.82 11.33 2.70
C ARG A 59 -4.74 11.11 4.21
N LEU A 60 -4.23 12.10 4.92
CA LEU A 60 -4.11 12.04 6.38
C LEU A 60 -5.46 12.02 7.09
N ASP A 61 -6.50 12.52 6.45
CA ASP A 61 -7.88 12.46 6.94
C ASP A 61 -8.46 11.02 6.98
N TRP A 62 -7.85 10.05 6.25
CA TRP A 62 -8.25 8.64 6.29
C TRP A 62 -7.39 7.77 7.21
N VAL A 63 -6.34 8.35 7.80
CA VAL A 63 -5.41 7.60 8.66
C VAL A 63 -6.11 7.00 9.87
N GLU A 64 -7.03 7.69 10.49
CA GLU A 64 -7.77 7.16 11.64
C GLU A 64 -8.65 5.96 11.28
N GLU A 65 -9.23 5.93 10.08
CA GLU A 65 -9.93 4.76 9.57
C GLU A 65 -8.98 3.57 9.44
N LEU A 66 -7.80 3.78 8.85
CA LEU A 66 -6.78 2.74 8.69
C LEU A 66 -6.25 2.25 10.05
N LYS A 67 -6.00 3.14 11.01
CA LYS A 67 -5.64 2.78 12.39
C LYS A 67 -6.71 1.95 13.07
N GLY A 68 -7.98 2.23 12.80
CA GLY A 68 -9.12 1.45 13.28
C GLY A 68 -9.14 -0.01 12.81
N LYS A 69 -8.43 -0.34 11.72
CA LYS A 69 -8.26 -1.73 11.25
C LYS A 69 -7.24 -2.51 12.10
N GLY A 70 -6.52 -1.83 13.00
CA GLY A 70 -5.45 -2.39 13.83
C GLY A 70 -4.07 -2.26 13.20
N ARG A 71 -3.04 -2.79 13.89
CA ARG A 71 -1.67 -2.71 13.40
C ARG A 71 -1.48 -3.57 12.14
N PHE A 72 -0.74 -3.04 11.19
CA PHE A 72 -0.32 -3.77 10.00
C PHE A 72 1.07 -4.39 10.24
N ASP A 73 1.23 -5.68 9.91
CA ASP A 73 2.55 -6.33 9.89
C ASP A 73 3.37 -5.83 8.71
N ILE A 74 2.71 -5.62 7.56
CA ILE A 74 3.31 -5.06 6.36
C ILE A 74 2.45 -3.93 5.83
N MET A 75 3.11 -2.89 5.33
CA MET A 75 2.51 -1.87 4.49
C MET A 75 3.28 -1.81 3.16
N ALA A 76 2.58 -1.95 2.04
CA ALA A 76 3.13 -1.70 0.70
C ALA A 76 2.49 -0.43 0.13
N ALA A 77 3.33 0.55 -0.24
CA ALA A 77 2.85 1.85 -0.73
C ALA A 77 3.77 2.44 -1.80
N PRO A 78 3.20 3.21 -2.76
CA PRO A 78 3.97 3.80 -3.85
C PRO A 78 4.90 4.90 -3.34
N ILE A 79 6.00 5.12 -4.09
CA ILE A 79 6.95 6.22 -3.85
C ILE A 79 7.24 7.04 -5.11
N ASN A 80 6.53 6.84 -6.19
CA ASN A 80 6.85 7.44 -7.49
C ASN A 80 6.51 8.93 -7.62
N GLY A 81 5.65 9.49 -6.76
CA GLY A 81 5.32 10.92 -6.71
C GLY A 81 4.74 11.50 -8.00
N LYS A 82 4.22 10.65 -8.89
CA LYS A 82 3.64 11.03 -10.17
C LYS A 82 2.21 10.55 -10.29
N TYR A 83 1.44 11.22 -11.14
CA TYR A 83 0.05 10.84 -11.46
C TYR A 83 -0.87 10.75 -10.23
N GLY A 84 -0.58 11.53 -9.18
CA GLY A 84 -1.37 11.54 -7.95
C GLY A 84 -0.94 10.49 -6.93
N ASN A 85 0.19 9.81 -7.12
CA ASN A 85 0.72 8.86 -6.15
C ASN A 85 1.59 9.54 -5.10
N LEU A 86 1.70 8.89 -3.95
CA LEU A 86 2.65 9.24 -2.90
C LEU A 86 4.07 9.37 -3.47
N ASN A 87 4.78 10.42 -3.07
CA ASN A 87 6.22 10.48 -3.23
C ASN A 87 6.93 9.83 -2.03
N GLU A 88 8.25 9.80 -2.05
CA GLU A 88 9.10 9.14 -1.05
C GLU A 88 8.82 9.66 0.37
N ARG A 89 8.69 10.99 0.52
CA ARG A 89 8.44 11.63 1.82
C ARG A 89 7.00 11.41 2.27
N GLU A 90 6.04 11.49 1.38
CA GLU A 90 4.61 11.24 1.68
C GLU A 90 4.37 9.79 2.10
N CYS A 91 5.03 8.83 1.44
CA CYS A 91 5.01 7.42 1.85
C CYS A 91 5.58 7.24 3.27
N SER A 92 6.68 7.93 3.57
CA SER A 92 7.30 7.91 4.91
C SER A 92 6.41 8.58 5.95
N LEU A 93 5.68 9.65 5.61
CA LEU A 93 4.69 10.28 6.50
C LEU A 93 3.53 9.32 6.81
N LEU A 94 2.99 8.64 5.79
CA LEU A 94 1.95 7.63 5.99
C LEU A 94 2.45 6.48 6.87
N CYS A 95 3.69 6.02 6.64
CA CYS A 95 4.35 5.02 7.46
C CYS A 95 4.46 5.46 8.92
N ARG A 96 4.86 6.70 9.19
CA ARG A 96 4.94 7.27 10.54
C ARG A 96 3.59 7.23 11.26
N GLU A 97 2.53 7.55 10.55
CA GLU A 97 1.18 7.56 11.13
C GLU A 97 0.64 6.16 11.43
N LEU A 98 0.91 5.20 10.53
CA LEU A 98 0.38 3.83 10.66
C LEU A 98 1.29 2.90 11.45
N THR A 99 2.56 3.21 11.62
CA THR A 99 3.57 2.42 12.34
C THR A 99 3.52 0.92 12.02
N PRO A 100 3.62 0.50 10.74
CA PRO A 100 3.59 -0.90 10.37
C PRO A 100 4.80 -1.66 10.92
N GLY A 101 4.73 -2.98 10.99
CA GLY A 101 5.89 -3.81 11.32
C GLY A 101 7.02 -3.60 10.29
N MET A 102 6.66 -3.63 9.00
CA MET A 102 7.59 -3.40 7.89
C MET A 102 6.93 -2.55 6.81
N ILE A 103 7.70 -1.65 6.19
CA ILE A 103 7.30 -0.91 4.98
C ILE A 103 8.02 -1.45 3.75
N ILE A 104 7.27 -1.72 2.69
CA ILE A 104 7.77 -2.11 1.37
C ILE A 104 7.39 -1.00 0.39
N PRO A 105 8.32 -0.12 0.01
CA PRO A 105 8.03 0.87 -1.02
C PRO A 105 7.85 0.17 -2.37
N CYS A 106 6.91 0.65 -3.16
CA CYS A 106 6.65 0.09 -4.49
C CYS A 106 6.48 1.20 -5.55
N HIS A 107 6.16 0.80 -6.76
CA HIS A 107 5.90 1.70 -7.89
C HIS A 107 7.10 2.59 -8.25
N TYR A 108 8.32 2.04 -8.21
CA TYR A 108 9.54 2.72 -8.65
C TYR A 108 10.31 1.84 -9.64
N GLY A 109 11.14 2.46 -10.46
CA GLY A 109 12.02 1.75 -11.41
C GLY A 109 11.31 1.06 -12.58
N MET A 110 10.00 1.24 -12.75
CA MET A 110 9.23 0.60 -13.83
C MET A 110 9.39 1.33 -15.17
N PHE A 111 9.34 2.66 -15.14
CA PHE A 111 9.42 3.52 -16.32
C PHE A 111 10.28 4.74 -16.03
N ALA A 112 11.06 5.18 -17.03
CA ALA A 112 11.91 6.37 -16.90
C ALA A 112 11.14 7.67 -16.62
N SER A 113 9.85 7.73 -17.04
CA SER A 113 8.98 8.88 -16.83
C SER A 113 8.34 8.92 -15.44
N HIS A 114 8.37 7.80 -14.70
CA HIS A 114 7.84 7.72 -13.35
C HIS A 114 8.96 8.09 -12.36
N GLY A 115 8.58 8.75 -11.26
CA GLY A 115 9.51 9.05 -10.17
C GLY A 115 9.80 7.80 -9.33
N GLY A 116 10.18 8.05 -8.09
CA GLY A 116 10.48 7.01 -7.13
C GLY A 116 11.97 6.71 -7.05
N ASN A 117 12.60 7.25 -6.02
CA ASN A 117 14.01 7.02 -5.73
C ASN A 117 14.15 6.34 -4.36
N PRO A 118 14.53 5.04 -4.35
CA PRO A 118 14.70 4.32 -3.09
C PRO A 118 15.69 4.99 -2.12
N GLY A 119 16.74 5.66 -2.61
CA GLY A 119 17.68 6.37 -1.76
C GLY A 119 17.03 7.56 -1.03
N ILE A 120 16.21 8.36 -1.73
CA ILE A 120 15.46 9.46 -1.13
C ILE A 120 14.43 8.92 -0.12
N PHE A 121 13.78 7.80 -0.45
CA PHE A 121 12.88 7.13 0.47
C PHE A 121 13.60 6.68 1.76
N LEU A 122 14.78 6.08 1.65
CA LEU A 122 15.57 5.65 2.82
C LEU A 122 15.97 6.83 3.71
N ASP A 123 16.34 7.95 3.13
CA ASP A 123 16.66 9.15 3.89
C ASP A 123 15.42 9.69 4.62
N ALA A 124 14.26 9.71 3.95
CA ALA A 124 13.00 10.13 4.55
C ALA A 124 12.53 9.19 5.67
N ILE A 125 12.65 7.87 5.50
CA ILE A 125 12.30 6.89 6.55
C ILE A 125 13.21 7.05 7.76
N LYS A 126 14.52 7.22 7.59
CA LYS A 126 15.45 7.45 8.70
C LYS A 126 15.13 8.72 9.47
N GLU A 127 14.74 9.78 8.77
CA GLU A 127 14.37 11.07 9.36
C GLU A 127 13.03 10.99 10.13
N LEU A 128 11.99 10.43 9.49
CA LEU A 128 10.60 10.52 9.95
C LEU A 128 10.18 9.34 10.84
N CYS A 129 10.79 8.19 10.65
CA CYS A 129 10.47 6.93 11.32
C CYS A 129 11.74 6.21 11.78
N PRO A 130 12.53 6.81 12.69
CA PRO A 130 13.79 6.17 13.12
C PRO A 130 13.53 4.77 13.71
N GLY A 131 14.26 3.78 13.20
CA GLY A 131 14.12 2.38 13.61
C GLY A 131 13.02 1.59 12.89
N GLN A 132 12.30 2.21 11.93
CA GLN A 132 11.33 1.51 11.11
C GLN A 132 12.00 0.45 10.22
N GLU A 133 11.50 -0.78 10.29
CA GLU A 133 11.92 -1.83 9.36
C GLU A 133 11.36 -1.56 7.96
N TYR A 134 12.20 -1.80 6.97
CA TYR A 134 11.84 -1.65 5.56
C TYR A 134 12.50 -2.73 4.71
N MET A 135 11.90 -3.00 3.56
CA MET A 135 12.48 -3.88 2.56
C MET A 135 12.36 -3.27 1.17
N LEU A 136 13.48 -3.13 0.46
CA LEU A 136 13.51 -2.80 -0.96
C LEU A 136 13.50 -4.12 -1.74
N MET A 137 12.46 -4.33 -2.51
CA MET A 137 12.31 -5.56 -3.29
C MET A 137 12.60 -5.35 -4.77
N CYS A 138 13.26 -6.32 -5.38
CA CYS A 138 13.44 -6.41 -6.82
C CYS A 138 12.29 -7.21 -7.46
N MET A 139 12.12 -7.05 -8.78
CA MET A 139 11.14 -7.85 -9.51
C MET A 139 11.43 -9.35 -9.38
N GLY A 140 10.43 -10.13 -8.99
CA GLY A 140 10.54 -11.58 -8.80
C GLY A 140 11.12 -12.00 -7.44
N GLU A 141 11.51 -11.06 -6.59
CA GLU A 141 11.94 -11.37 -5.24
C GLU A 141 10.76 -11.84 -4.37
N GLN A 142 11.03 -12.79 -3.50
CA GLN A 142 10.03 -13.35 -2.58
C GLN A 142 10.44 -13.07 -1.14
N LEU A 143 9.47 -12.69 -0.34
CA LEU A 143 9.63 -12.52 1.10
C LEU A 143 8.82 -13.58 1.83
N THR A 144 9.48 -14.34 2.69
CA THR A 144 8.84 -15.29 3.58
C THR A 144 8.85 -14.72 4.99
N PHE A 145 7.68 -14.64 5.59
CA PHE A 145 7.55 -14.33 7.02
C PHE A 145 7.52 -15.64 7.80
N GLU A 146 8.54 -15.86 8.60
CA GLU A 146 8.52 -16.91 9.61
C GLU A 146 7.73 -16.41 10.83
N GLY A 147 6.75 -17.19 11.26
CA GLY A 147 5.86 -16.86 12.38
C GLY A 147 6.56 -16.85 13.73
#